data_3dd51f47a148377f68d540439f4777e8
#
_entry.id   3dd51f47a148377f68d540439f4777e8
#
_cell.length_a   1.000
_cell.length_b   1.000
_cell.length_c   1.000
_cell.angle_alpha   90.00
_cell.angle_beta   90.00
_cell.angle_gamma   90.00
#
_symmetry.space_group_name_H-M   'P 1'
#
loop_
_entity.id
_entity.type
_entity.pdbx_description
1 polymer ?
#
loop_
_entity_poly.entity_id
_entity_poly.type
_entity_poly.pdbx_seq_one_letter_code
_entity_poly.pdbx_strand_id
1 'polypeptide(L)'
;MKEISEERLVITINAKQEVFLGNDPININDISNQLRQKIRDPQGQSIYVRADENVPFGAFATVMDAVKSSGISNVSIVTQPIQEGKK
;
A
#
# COMPACT_ATOMS: atom_id res chain seq x y z
N MET A 1 -9.08 24.33 -11.79
CA MET A 1 -9.08 23.90 -11.29
C MET A 1 -8.32 23.33 -10.72
N LYS A 2 -8.13 23.02 -10.37
CA LYS A 2 -7.49 22.48 -9.84
C LYS A 2 -7.59 21.37 -9.56
N GLU A 3 -7.17 20.70 -9.77
CA GLU A 3 -7.32 19.61 -9.50
C GLU A 3 -6.85 19.27 -8.32
N ILE A 4 -7.28 18.47 -7.70
CA ILE A 4 -6.92 18.11 -6.58
C ILE A 4 -6.01 17.15 -6.65
N SER A 5 -4.93 17.27 -6.38
CA SER A 5 -4.11 16.30 -6.44
C SER A 5 -4.18 15.56 -5.29
N GLU A 6 -4.97 14.57 -5.19
CA GLU A 6 -4.99 13.83 -4.13
C GLU A 6 -3.83 13.08 -4.02
N GLU A 7 -2.97 13.14 -3.20
CA GLU A 7 -1.84 12.40 -3.07
C GLU A 7 -2.16 11.12 -2.48
N ARG A 8 -2.55 10.14 -3.25
CA ARG A 8 -2.92 8.86 -2.79
C ARG A 8 -1.73 7.94 -2.92
N LEU A 9 -1.37 7.26 -1.85
CA LEU A 9 -0.29 6.29 -1.89
C LEU A 9 -0.90 4.93 -2.15
N VAL A 10 -0.33 4.18 -3.08
CA VAL A 10 -0.86 2.89 -3.45
C VAL A 10 0.14 1.82 -3.07
N ILE A 11 -0.29 0.85 -2.26
CA ILE A 11 0.53 -0.29 -1.89
C ILE A 11 -0.06 -1.50 -2.57
N THR A 12 0.74 -2.25 -3.28
CA THR A 12 0.32 -3.46 -3.97
C THR A 12 1.06 -4.66 -3.42
N ILE A 13 0.35 -5.74 -3.10
CA ILE A 13 0.95 -6.96 -2.64
C ILE A 13 0.52 -8.04 -3.62
N ASN A 14 1.47 -8.65 -4.32
CA ASN A 14 1.12 -9.67 -5.30
C ASN A 14 1.12 -11.06 -4.66
N ALA A 15 0.76 -12.08 -5.41
CA ALA A 15 0.64 -13.43 -4.90
C ALA A 15 1.97 -14.00 -4.44
N LYS A 16 3.07 -13.43 -4.89
CA LYS A 16 4.38 -13.85 -4.44
C LYS A 16 4.81 -13.15 -3.18
N GLN A 17 3.93 -12.34 -2.61
CA GLN A 17 4.19 -11.59 -1.39
C GLN A 17 5.20 -10.48 -1.61
N GLU A 18 5.34 -10.03 -2.83
CA GLU A 18 6.16 -8.87 -3.12
C GLU A 18 5.31 -7.63 -2.90
N VAL A 19 5.91 -6.61 -2.35
CA VAL A 19 5.20 -5.38 -1.99
C VAL A 19 5.77 -4.23 -2.78
N PHE A 20 4.88 -3.42 -3.31
CA PHE A 20 5.28 -2.26 -4.10
C PHE A 20 4.60 -1.02 -3.55
N LEU A 21 5.33 0.07 -3.48
CA LEU A 21 4.76 1.36 -3.13
C LEU A 21 4.75 2.17 -4.41
N GLY A 22 3.58 2.36 -4.97
CA GLY A 22 3.49 2.89 -6.32
C GLY A 22 4.09 1.88 -7.26
N ASN A 23 5.15 2.26 -7.94
CA ASN A 23 5.84 1.36 -8.84
C ASN A 23 7.15 0.84 -8.27
N ASP A 24 7.49 1.21 -7.07
CA ASP A 24 8.79 0.84 -6.50
C ASP A 24 8.67 -0.36 -5.60
N PRO A 25 9.45 -1.41 -5.85
CA PRO A 25 9.42 -2.54 -4.94
C PRO A 25 10.02 -2.16 -3.60
N ILE A 26 9.39 -2.56 -2.53
CA ILE A 26 9.92 -2.28 -1.21
C ILE A 26 9.87 -3.54 -0.38
N ASN A 27 10.67 -3.56 0.66
CA ASN A 27 10.72 -4.69 1.55
C ASN A 27 9.56 -4.61 2.52
N ILE A 28 8.92 -5.73 2.78
CA ILE A 28 7.76 -5.73 3.66
C ILE A 28 8.12 -5.23 5.05
N ASN A 29 9.37 -5.38 5.46
CA ASN A 29 9.79 -4.91 6.77
C ASN A 29 10.15 -3.43 6.77
N ASP A 30 10.14 -2.80 5.61
CA ASP A 30 10.49 -1.41 5.50
C ASP A 30 9.31 -0.53 5.15
N ILE A 31 8.13 -1.08 5.13
CA ILE A 31 6.95 -0.34 4.70
C ILE A 31 6.72 0.88 5.58
N SER A 32 6.81 0.69 6.87
CA SER A 32 6.55 1.78 7.80
C SER A 32 7.50 2.93 7.57
N ASN A 33 8.79 2.66 7.37
CA ASN A 33 9.76 3.70 7.10
C ASN A 33 9.49 4.39 5.78
N GLN A 34 9.17 3.61 4.76
CA GLN A 34 8.90 4.19 3.45
C GLN A 34 7.66 5.08 3.50
N LEU A 35 6.66 4.65 4.22
CA LEU A 35 5.45 5.44 4.32
C LEU A 35 5.69 6.73 5.08
N ARG A 36 6.46 6.67 6.15
CA ARG A 36 6.74 7.88 6.91
C ARG A 36 7.46 8.91 6.07
N GLN A 37 8.31 8.46 5.17
CA GLN A 37 9.01 9.39 4.32
C GLN A 37 8.12 10.02 3.28
N LYS A 38 7.06 9.34 2.88
CA LYS A 38 6.21 9.84 1.82
C LYS A 38 4.96 10.54 2.32
N ILE A 39 4.59 10.30 3.56
CA ILE A 39 3.39 10.91 4.09
C ILE A 39 3.73 12.28 4.61
N ARG A 40 3.06 13.28 4.08
CA ARG A 40 3.25 14.62 4.56
C ARG A 40 2.11 15.05 5.42
N ASP A 41 0.93 14.58 5.13
CA ASP A 41 -0.27 14.99 5.85
C ASP A 41 -1.08 13.75 6.14
N PRO A 42 -0.87 13.10 7.28
CA PRO A 42 -1.55 11.85 7.57
C PRO A 42 -3.06 11.95 7.61
N GLN A 43 -3.58 13.13 7.84
CA GLN A 43 -5.03 13.27 7.89
C GLN A 43 -5.62 13.61 6.53
N GLY A 44 -4.84 14.18 5.66
CA GLY A 44 -5.33 14.57 4.36
C GLY A 44 -5.00 13.62 3.25
N GLN A 45 -4.07 12.71 3.47
CA GLN A 45 -3.70 11.75 2.45
C GLN A 45 -4.38 10.42 2.69
N SER A 46 -4.46 9.59 1.69
CA SER A 46 -5.05 8.28 1.83
C SER A 46 -4.12 7.21 1.30
N ILE A 47 -4.27 6.01 1.78
CA ILE A 47 -3.54 4.87 1.30
C ILE A 47 -4.52 3.89 0.72
N TYR A 48 -4.19 3.39 -0.45
CA TYR A 48 -5.01 2.42 -1.14
C TYR A 48 -4.20 1.13 -1.19
N VAL A 49 -4.65 0.08 -0.54
CA VAL A 49 -3.94 -1.18 -0.47
C VAL A 49 -4.61 -2.15 -1.43
N ARG A 50 -3.86 -2.64 -2.39
CA ARG A 50 -4.35 -3.62 -3.35
C ARG A 50 -3.64 -4.92 -3.07
N ALA A 51 -4.36 -5.95 -2.72
CA ALA A 51 -3.76 -7.23 -2.41
C ALA A 51 -4.31 -8.30 -3.32
N ASP A 52 -3.44 -9.15 -3.83
CA ASP A 52 -3.89 -10.28 -4.63
C ASP A 52 -4.70 -11.19 -3.73
N GLU A 53 -5.76 -11.76 -4.29
CA GLU A 53 -6.64 -12.59 -3.47
C GLU A 53 -5.94 -13.83 -2.96
N ASN A 54 -4.79 -14.20 -3.49
CA ASN A 54 -4.04 -15.35 -3.00
C ASN A 54 -2.95 -14.99 -2.00
N VAL A 55 -2.88 -13.75 -1.56
CA VAL A 55 -1.88 -13.36 -0.58
C VAL A 55 -2.22 -13.99 0.76
N PRO A 56 -1.27 -14.64 1.43
CA PRO A 56 -1.55 -15.19 2.73
C PRO A 56 -1.95 -14.12 3.73
N PHE A 57 -2.87 -14.46 4.60
CA PHE A 57 -3.37 -13.49 5.56
C PHE A 57 -2.26 -12.90 6.41
N GLY A 58 -1.27 -13.70 6.78
CA GLY A 58 -0.18 -13.19 7.60
C GLY A 58 0.59 -12.07 6.93
N ALA A 59 0.85 -12.20 5.62
CA ALA A 59 1.54 -11.16 4.88
C ALA A 59 0.68 -9.91 4.81
N PHE A 60 -0.60 -10.09 4.56
CA PHE A 60 -1.52 -8.97 4.49
C PHE A 60 -1.57 -8.25 5.83
N ALA A 61 -1.62 -8.99 6.92
CA ALA A 61 -1.68 -8.40 8.26
C ALA A 61 -0.41 -7.60 8.57
N THR A 62 0.73 -8.08 8.13
CA THR A 62 1.99 -7.35 8.33
C THR A 62 1.95 -6.02 7.63
N VAL A 63 1.44 -5.99 6.41
CA VAL A 63 1.34 -4.75 5.67
C VAL A 63 0.36 -3.81 6.34
N MET A 64 -0.77 -4.32 6.79
CA MET A 64 -1.77 -3.48 7.45
C MET A 64 -1.25 -2.90 8.76
N ASP A 65 -0.47 -3.69 9.50
CA ASP A 65 0.15 -3.20 10.69
C ASP A 65 1.07 -2.04 10.39
N ALA A 66 1.87 -2.15 9.34
CA ALA A 66 2.79 -1.08 8.95
C ALA A 66 2.02 0.16 8.53
N VAL A 67 0.92 -0.03 7.82
CA VAL A 67 0.10 1.09 7.39
C VAL A 67 -0.48 1.82 8.59
N LYS A 68 -0.95 1.07 9.57
CA LYS A 68 -1.49 1.70 10.77
C LYS A 68 -0.42 2.43 11.55
N SER A 69 0.78 1.90 11.56
CA SER A 69 1.88 2.55 12.26
C SER A 69 2.28 3.86 11.65
N SER A 70 1.95 4.07 10.40
CA SER A 70 2.31 5.31 9.72
C SER A 70 1.48 6.49 10.19
N GLY A 71 0.38 6.23 10.85
CA GLY A 71 -0.47 7.31 11.36
C GLY A 71 -1.57 7.76 10.42
N ILE A 72 -1.63 7.19 9.23
CA ILE A 72 -2.64 7.60 8.29
C ILE A 72 -3.96 6.91 8.64
N SER A 73 -5.06 7.60 8.54
CA SER A 73 -6.34 7.01 8.91
C SER A 73 -7.22 6.70 7.72
N ASN A 74 -6.97 7.26 6.57
CA ASN A 74 -7.79 7.00 5.40
C ASN A 74 -7.20 5.86 4.60
N VAL A 75 -7.67 4.65 4.87
CA VAL A 75 -7.13 3.47 4.23
C VAL A 75 -8.24 2.73 3.51
N SER A 76 -8.02 2.45 2.23
CA SER A 76 -8.95 1.66 1.44
C SER A 76 -8.27 0.36 1.07
N ILE A 77 -8.97 -0.73 1.13
CA ILE A 77 -8.42 -2.05 0.87
C ILE A 77 -9.21 -2.72 -0.22
N VAL A 78 -8.52 -3.27 -1.20
CA VAL A 78 -9.16 -4.00 -2.27
C VAL A 78 -8.43 -5.30 -2.46
N THR A 79 -9.14 -6.40 -2.54
CA THR A 79 -8.54 -7.67 -2.89
C THR A 79 -9.04 -8.04 -4.27
N GLN A 80 -8.14 -8.44 -5.12
CA GLN A 80 -8.49 -8.78 -6.48
C GLN A 80 -7.34 -9.55 -7.08
N PRO A 81 -7.54 -10.25 -8.18
CA PRO A 81 -6.42 -10.89 -8.84
C PRO A 81 -5.47 -9.83 -9.37
N ILE A 82 -4.23 -9.95 -9.02
CA ILE A 82 -3.22 -9.01 -9.48
C ILE A 82 -2.44 -9.70 -10.58
N GLN A 83 -2.49 -9.11 -11.80
CA GLN A 83 -1.79 -9.72 -12.87
C GLN A 83 -0.43 -9.20 -12.92
N GLU A 84 0.53 -10.06 -12.93
CA GLU A 84 1.78 -9.59 -13.03
C GLU A 84 2.34 -9.83 -14.26
N GLY A 85 2.34 -9.35 -15.05
CA GLY A 85 2.90 -9.61 -16.25
C GLY A 85 2.18 -10.01 -17.31
N LYS A 86 2.14 -10.55 -17.60
CA LYS A 86 1.57 -10.88 -18.41
C LYS A 86 1.00 -11.22 -18.90
N LYS A 87 0.95 -11.48 -19.40
CA LYS A 87 0.41 -11.83 -19.83
C LYS A 87 0.26 -11.95 -20.31
#